data_97b5deaffc60f14d9d82710241e2a537
#
_entry.id   97b5deaffc60f14d9d82710241e2a537
#
_cell.length_a   1.000
_cell.length_b   1.000
_cell.length_c   1.000
_cell.angle_alpha   90.00
_cell.angle_beta   90.00
_cell.angle_gamma   90.00
#
_symmetry.space_group_name_H-M   'P 1'
#
loop_
_entity.id
_entity.type
_entity.pdbx_description
1 polymer ?
#
loop_
_entity_poly.entity_id
_entity_poly.type
_entity_poly.pdbx_seq_one_letter_code
_entity_poly.pdbx_strand_id
1 'polypeptide(L)'
;MNPRRNAGFTLIEILAVIAILGLLMTLAIVNFSKQRQRGEVAETIARIKELEVDIQTYNTRKGGPPYDKLAKIGVQANNQTNEGVEALYAALQNKDFPEGHILDEKWLANTDGDVTSTAFHRIAGFKNELFEITDRWGSPFAYFHYTGYGSKQMVLLADPAEGEEPEQVVTPWQSKKTGTYANPDSYQIISAGPDKIFGTKDDVTNFDHDVDGD
;
A
#
# COMPACT_ATOMS: atom_id res chain seq x y z
N MET A 1 7.82 -31.55 -66.85
CA MET A 1 7.94 -30.60 -65.70
C MET A 1 6.60 -29.96 -65.52
N ASN A 2 5.92 -30.31 -64.41
CA ASN A 2 4.62 -29.74 -64.09
C ASN A 2 4.84 -28.45 -63.27
N PRO A 3 4.34 -27.28 -63.66
CA PRO A 3 4.46 -26.07 -62.87
C PRO A 3 3.60 -26.19 -61.64
N ARG A 4 4.21 -26.12 -60.46
CA ARG A 4 3.49 -26.00 -59.17
C ARG A 4 2.73 -24.65 -59.19
N ARG A 5 1.39 -24.75 -59.19
CA ARG A 5 0.51 -23.59 -59.01
C ARG A 5 0.70 -23.09 -57.56
N ASN A 6 1.31 -21.95 -57.38
CA ASN A 6 1.30 -21.26 -56.09
C ASN A 6 -0.14 -20.75 -55.85
N ALA A 7 -0.84 -21.39 -54.91
CA ALA A 7 -2.12 -20.88 -54.43
C ALA A 7 -1.83 -19.69 -53.51
N GLY A 8 -2.21 -18.50 -53.95
CA GLY A 8 -2.17 -17.28 -53.13
C GLY A 8 -3.39 -17.28 -52.19
N PHE A 9 -3.23 -16.65 -51.01
CA PHE A 9 -4.32 -16.42 -50.08
C PHE A 9 -5.42 -15.56 -50.67
N THR A 10 -6.66 -15.88 -50.40
CA THR A 10 -7.81 -15.06 -50.78
C THR A 10 -8.00 -13.93 -49.78
N LEU A 11 -8.57 -12.81 -50.21
CA LEU A 11 -8.84 -11.64 -49.37
C LEU A 11 -9.78 -12.02 -48.20
N ILE A 12 -10.71 -12.94 -48.42
CA ILE A 12 -11.66 -13.42 -47.39
C ILE A 12 -10.96 -14.29 -46.35
N GLU A 13 -9.95 -15.09 -46.70
CA GLU A 13 -9.17 -15.86 -45.74
C GLU A 13 -8.39 -14.98 -44.81
N ILE A 14 -7.75 -13.92 -45.30
CA ILE A 14 -7.05 -12.96 -44.48
C ILE A 14 -8.03 -12.20 -43.56
N LEU A 15 -9.20 -11.80 -44.09
CA LEU A 15 -10.22 -11.10 -43.32
C LEU A 15 -10.77 -11.99 -42.20
N ALA A 16 -11.00 -13.27 -42.44
CA ALA A 16 -11.43 -14.20 -41.41
C ALA A 16 -10.38 -14.39 -40.31
N VAL A 17 -9.09 -14.49 -40.70
CA VAL A 17 -7.98 -14.65 -39.75
C VAL A 17 -7.87 -13.42 -38.84
N ILE A 18 -7.89 -12.21 -39.40
CA ILE A 18 -7.79 -11.00 -38.58
C ILE A 18 -9.01 -10.82 -37.67
N ALA A 19 -10.21 -11.23 -38.10
CA ALA A 19 -11.42 -11.20 -37.25
C ALA A 19 -11.27 -12.13 -36.04
N ILE A 20 -10.77 -13.36 -36.25
CA ILE A 20 -10.55 -14.34 -35.17
C ILE A 20 -9.42 -13.85 -34.23
N LEU A 21 -8.31 -13.35 -34.79
CA LEU A 21 -7.21 -12.81 -34.00
C LEU A 21 -7.67 -11.61 -33.15
N GLY A 22 -8.49 -10.72 -33.70
CA GLY A 22 -9.07 -9.60 -32.95
C GLY A 22 -9.92 -10.05 -31.78
N LEU A 23 -10.76 -11.08 -31.98
CA LEU A 23 -11.57 -11.67 -30.90
C LEU A 23 -10.70 -12.31 -29.79
N LEU A 24 -9.71 -13.10 -30.17
CA LEU A 24 -8.80 -13.74 -29.23
C LEU A 24 -7.98 -12.70 -28.45
N MET A 25 -7.53 -11.63 -29.11
CA MET A 25 -6.76 -10.56 -28.49
C MET A 25 -7.57 -9.82 -27.42
N THR A 26 -8.86 -9.58 -27.67
CA THR A 26 -9.77 -8.95 -26.69
C THR A 26 -9.90 -9.79 -25.43
N LEU A 27 -10.08 -11.11 -25.54
CA LEU A 27 -10.15 -12.03 -24.42
C LEU A 27 -8.82 -12.12 -23.65
N ALA A 28 -7.69 -12.06 -24.36
CA ALA A 28 -6.37 -12.09 -23.75
C ALA A 28 -6.10 -10.84 -22.90
N ILE A 29 -6.46 -9.64 -23.37
CA ILE A 29 -6.25 -8.38 -22.67
C ILE A 29 -6.99 -8.35 -21.33
N VAL A 30 -8.26 -8.76 -21.30
CA VAL A 30 -9.07 -8.79 -20.07
C VAL A 30 -8.48 -9.74 -19.02
N ASN A 31 -8.01 -10.93 -19.45
CA ASN A 31 -7.41 -11.89 -18.52
C ASN A 31 -6.06 -11.39 -17.98
N PHE A 32 -5.28 -10.74 -18.82
CA PHE A 32 -3.96 -10.20 -18.44
C PHE A 32 -4.08 -9.08 -17.40
N SER A 33 -5.04 -8.15 -17.55
CA SER A 33 -5.25 -7.07 -16.57
C SER A 33 -5.65 -7.60 -15.19
N LYS A 34 -6.53 -8.62 -15.14
CA LYS A 34 -6.90 -9.28 -13.87
C LYS A 34 -5.72 -9.99 -13.20
N GLN A 35 -4.87 -10.65 -13.97
CA GLN A 35 -3.69 -11.32 -13.43
C GLN A 35 -2.66 -10.32 -12.91
N ARG A 36 -2.46 -9.19 -13.61
CA ARG A 36 -1.60 -8.12 -13.16
C ARG A 36 -2.08 -7.55 -11.82
N GLN A 37 -3.35 -7.21 -11.71
CA GLN A 37 -3.93 -6.69 -10.47
C GLN A 37 -3.74 -7.67 -9.29
N ARG A 38 -3.96 -8.97 -9.51
CA ARG A 38 -3.68 -9.99 -8.48
C ARG A 38 -2.22 -10.03 -8.06
N GLY A 39 -1.30 -9.84 -9.00
CA GLY A 39 0.13 -9.75 -8.72
C GLY A 39 0.46 -8.53 -7.85
N GLU A 40 -0.12 -7.38 -8.16
CA GLU A 40 0.05 -6.13 -7.41
C GLU A 40 -0.50 -6.23 -5.98
N VAL A 41 -1.68 -6.84 -5.81
CA VAL A 41 -2.24 -7.14 -4.48
C VAL A 41 -1.33 -8.09 -3.69
N ALA A 42 -0.83 -9.16 -4.33
CA ALA A 42 0.09 -10.09 -3.68
C ALA A 42 1.40 -9.42 -3.25
N GLU A 43 1.92 -8.48 -4.03
CA GLU A 43 3.11 -7.68 -3.68
C GLU A 43 2.85 -6.78 -2.47
N THR A 44 1.67 -6.14 -2.39
CA THR A 44 1.24 -5.35 -1.24
C THR A 44 1.08 -6.21 0.02
N ILE A 45 0.48 -7.40 -0.10
CA ILE A 45 0.39 -8.36 1.02
C ILE A 45 1.78 -8.77 1.50
N ALA A 46 2.70 -9.07 0.60
CA ALA A 46 4.07 -9.43 0.95
C ALA A 46 4.76 -8.27 1.69
N ARG A 47 4.53 -7.03 1.26
CA ARG A 47 5.04 -5.84 1.92
C ARG A 47 4.49 -5.67 3.33
N ILE A 48 3.18 -5.86 3.53
CA ILE A 48 2.57 -5.86 4.87
C ILE A 48 3.22 -6.93 5.75
N LYS A 49 3.48 -8.12 5.22
CA LYS A 49 4.14 -9.20 5.98
C LYS A 49 5.59 -8.87 6.36
N GLU A 50 6.34 -8.18 5.52
CA GLU A 50 7.66 -7.66 5.88
C GLU A 50 7.56 -6.65 7.04
N LEU A 51 6.62 -5.71 6.96
CA LEU A 51 6.39 -4.74 8.04
C LEU A 51 5.97 -5.42 9.34
N GLU A 52 5.14 -6.46 9.29
CA GLU A 52 4.76 -7.23 10.47
C GLU A 52 5.99 -7.88 11.15
N VAL A 53 6.95 -8.39 10.38
CA VAL A 53 8.22 -8.94 10.91
C VAL A 53 9.05 -7.85 11.59
N ASP A 54 9.17 -6.68 10.98
CA ASP A 54 9.89 -5.56 11.55
C ASP A 54 9.21 -5.01 12.81
N ILE A 55 7.89 -4.89 12.79
CA ILE A 55 7.09 -4.48 13.95
C ILE A 55 7.22 -5.52 15.08
N GLN A 56 7.21 -6.81 14.78
CA GLN A 56 7.41 -7.86 15.77
C GLN A 56 8.83 -7.81 16.38
N THR A 57 9.84 -7.53 15.58
CA THR A 57 11.21 -7.33 16.05
C THR A 57 11.30 -6.10 16.96
N TYR A 58 10.66 -5.00 16.55
CA TYR A 58 10.54 -3.79 17.36
C TYR A 58 9.81 -4.05 18.69
N ASN A 59 8.66 -4.73 18.63
CA ASN A 59 7.86 -5.10 19.79
C ASN A 59 8.67 -5.92 20.82
N THR A 60 9.44 -6.90 20.34
CA THR A 60 10.32 -7.72 21.18
C THR A 60 11.39 -6.87 21.88
N ARG A 61 11.90 -5.84 21.20
CA ARG A 61 12.96 -4.96 21.71
C ARG A 61 12.44 -3.85 22.61
N LYS A 62 11.29 -3.27 22.29
CA LYS A 62 10.74 -2.05 22.93
C LYS A 62 9.56 -2.34 23.87
N GLY A 63 9.00 -3.57 23.84
CA GLY A 63 7.90 -4.01 24.73
C GLY A 63 6.51 -3.63 24.22
N GLY A 64 6.35 -3.23 22.97
CA GLY A 64 5.10 -2.92 22.30
C GLY A 64 5.31 -2.58 20.82
N PRO A 65 4.27 -2.61 19.98
CA PRO A 65 4.37 -2.16 18.60
C PRO A 65 4.70 -0.66 18.53
N PRO A 66 5.25 -0.15 17.41
CA PRO A 66 5.46 1.28 17.22
C PRO A 66 4.19 2.10 17.44
N TYR A 67 4.30 3.26 18.08
CA TYR A 67 3.16 4.19 18.18
C TYR A 67 2.87 4.81 16.81
N ASP A 68 1.60 5.18 16.60
CA ASP A 68 1.09 5.89 15.41
C ASP A 68 1.12 7.42 15.55
N LYS A 69 1.93 7.93 16.49
CA LYS A 69 2.12 9.35 16.77
C LYS A 69 3.60 9.67 16.89
N LEU A 70 4.08 10.59 16.06
CA LEU A 70 5.48 11.02 16.03
C LEU A 70 5.94 11.57 17.40
N ALA A 71 5.10 12.31 18.09
CA ALA A 71 5.40 12.83 19.43
C ALA A 71 5.69 11.72 20.46
N LYS A 72 5.07 10.52 20.32
CA LYS A 72 5.30 9.38 21.22
C LYS A 72 6.65 8.71 21.04
N ILE A 73 7.25 8.89 19.87
CA ILE A 73 8.59 8.38 19.54
C ILE A 73 9.66 9.48 19.57
N GLY A 74 9.29 10.70 20.03
CA GLY A 74 10.22 11.82 20.19
C GLY A 74 10.61 12.52 18.87
N VAL A 75 9.82 12.34 17.81
CA VAL A 75 10.00 13.01 16.52
C VAL A 75 8.97 14.13 16.39
N GLN A 76 9.39 15.26 15.83
CA GLN A 76 8.52 16.41 15.56
C GLN A 76 8.35 16.58 14.06
N ALA A 77 7.11 16.72 13.61
CA ALA A 77 6.75 17.10 12.25
C ALA A 77 6.16 18.52 12.21
N ASN A 78 6.07 19.08 11.01
CA ASN A 78 5.44 20.37 10.77
C ASN A 78 3.94 20.24 10.44
N ASN A 79 3.44 19.03 10.23
CA ASN A 79 2.02 18.74 10.03
C ASN A 79 1.62 17.40 10.72
N GLN A 80 0.40 16.91 10.50
CA GLN A 80 -0.14 15.64 11.04
C GLN A 80 -0.76 14.77 9.94
N THR A 81 -0.57 15.13 8.68
CA THR A 81 -0.96 14.31 7.55
C THR A 81 -0.02 13.11 7.50
N ASN A 82 -0.52 11.94 7.18
CA ASN A 82 0.25 10.69 7.14
C ASN A 82 0.94 10.28 8.47
N GLU A 83 0.68 10.98 9.59
CA GLU A 83 1.41 10.84 10.86
C GLU A 83 1.58 9.38 11.32
N GLY A 84 0.56 8.53 11.09
CA GLY A 84 0.59 7.14 11.54
C GLY A 84 1.69 6.33 10.85
N VAL A 85 1.77 6.40 9.54
CA VAL A 85 2.78 5.65 8.76
C VAL A 85 4.17 6.27 8.87
N GLU A 86 4.26 7.59 9.01
CA GLU A 86 5.53 8.27 9.29
C GLU A 86 6.09 7.91 10.66
N ALA A 87 5.23 7.81 11.67
CA ALA A 87 5.64 7.34 12.99
C ALA A 87 6.13 5.89 12.93
N LEU A 88 5.46 5.03 12.17
CA LEU A 88 5.93 3.67 11.90
C LEU A 88 7.30 3.70 11.23
N TYR A 89 7.46 4.48 10.14
CA TYR A 89 8.74 4.65 9.45
C TYR A 89 9.84 5.15 10.40
N ALA A 90 9.57 6.22 11.12
CA ALA A 90 10.54 6.82 12.03
C ALA A 90 10.94 5.88 13.19
N ALA A 91 10.04 5.02 13.66
CA ALA A 91 10.34 4.01 14.66
C ALA A 91 11.24 2.90 14.09
N LEU A 92 10.90 2.37 12.90
CA LEU A 92 11.63 1.25 12.27
C LEU A 92 13.00 1.68 11.70
N GLN A 93 13.12 2.94 11.24
CA GLN A 93 14.38 3.47 10.68
C GLN A 93 15.19 4.29 11.70
N ASN A 94 14.84 4.20 12.98
CA ASN A 94 15.55 4.89 14.05
C ASN A 94 16.93 4.29 14.29
N LYS A 95 17.93 5.15 14.49
CA LYS A 95 19.30 4.75 14.86
C LYS A 95 19.36 3.92 16.16
N ASP A 96 18.36 4.08 17.04
CA ASP A 96 18.22 3.34 18.29
C ASP A 96 17.51 1.97 18.11
N PHE A 97 17.20 1.62 16.86
CA PHE A 97 16.65 0.33 16.45
C PHE A 97 17.43 -0.23 15.24
N PRO A 98 18.66 -0.68 15.45
CA PRO A 98 19.50 -1.19 14.36
C PRO A 98 19.12 -2.58 13.85
N GLU A 99 18.27 -3.31 14.57
CA GLU A 99 17.88 -4.68 14.25
C GLU A 99 16.86 -4.81 13.11
N GLY A 100 16.07 -3.75 12.81
CA GLY A 100 15.10 -3.75 11.74
C GLY A 100 15.73 -3.74 10.35
N HIS A 101 14.99 -4.17 9.35
CA HIS A 101 15.43 -4.06 7.96
C HIS A 101 15.56 -2.59 7.53
N ILE A 102 16.46 -2.32 6.61
CA ILE A 102 16.49 -1.04 5.89
C ILE A 102 15.38 -1.10 4.84
N LEU A 103 14.44 -0.18 4.95
CA LEU A 103 13.35 -0.09 4.00
C LEU A 103 13.87 0.35 2.62
N ASP A 104 13.43 -0.33 1.57
CA ASP A 104 13.82 -0.01 0.18
C ASP A 104 13.15 1.32 -0.24
N GLU A 105 13.94 2.26 -0.77
CA GLU A 105 13.50 3.59 -1.21
C GLU A 105 12.32 3.54 -2.19
N LYS A 106 12.18 2.48 -2.98
CA LYS A 106 11.05 2.32 -3.92
C LYS A 106 9.68 2.23 -3.25
N TRP A 107 9.65 1.96 -1.93
CA TRP A 107 8.45 1.89 -1.11
C TRP A 107 8.30 3.10 -0.20
N LEU A 108 9.07 4.14 -0.43
CA LEU A 108 9.04 5.37 0.36
C LEU A 108 8.61 6.53 -0.51
N ALA A 109 7.76 7.38 0.04
CA ALA A 109 7.38 8.66 -0.54
C ALA A 109 7.40 9.73 0.57
N ASN A 110 7.43 10.98 0.19
CA ASN A 110 7.11 12.10 1.05
C ASN A 110 6.03 12.89 0.30
N THR A 111 4.78 12.48 0.49
CA THR A 111 3.63 12.94 -0.31
C THR A 111 3.15 14.31 0.12
N ASP A 112 3.33 14.66 1.39
CA ASP A 112 2.90 15.93 1.98
C ASP A 112 4.05 16.95 2.16
N GLY A 113 5.28 16.54 1.80
CA GLY A 113 6.45 17.40 1.79
C GLY A 113 6.93 17.81 3.19
N ASP A 114 6.61 17.02 4.20
CA ASP A 114 6.94 17.34 5.57
C ASP A 114 8.40 17.04 5.92
N VAL A 115 8.85 17.69 6.98
CA VAL A 115 10.23 17.58 7.47
C VAL A 115 10.28 17.60 8.99
N THR A 116 11.31 17.01 9.55
CA THR A 116 11.57 17.00 10.98
C THR A 116 12.88 17.69 11.33
N SER A 117 12.93 18.34 12.47
CA SER A 117 14.18 18.80 13.10
C SER A 117 14.90 17.69 13.87
N THR A 118 14.26 16.56 14.07
CA THR A 118 14.76 15.44 14.86
C THR A 118 15.63 14.50 14.00
N ALA A 119 16.92 14.40 14.31
CA ALA A 119 17.81 13.46 13.62
C ALA A 119 17.64 12.04 14.15
N PHE A 120 16.76 11.25 13.57
CA PHE A 120 16.50 9.87 13.97
C PHE A 120 17.02 8.82 12.98
N HIS A 121 17.15 9.15 11.70
CA HIS A 121 17.52 8.19 10.66
C HIS A 121 18.84 7.49 10.94
N ARG A 122 18.86 6.18 10.75
CA ARG A 122 20.08 5.38 10.78
C ARG A 122 20.83 5.37 9.44
N ILE A 123 20.17 5.79 8.34
CA ILE A 123 20.78 5.89 7.01
C ILE A 123 21.29 7.31 6.81
N ALA A 124 22.56 7.43 6.39
CA ALA A 124 23.15 8.73 6.07
C ALA A 124 22.56 9.29 4.77
N GLY A 125 22.09 10.53 4.80
CA GLY A 125 21.52 11.21 3.62
C GLY A 125 20.09 11.71 3.85
N PHE A 126 19.26 10.94 4.53
CA PHE A 126 17.88 11.34 4.90
C PHE A 126 17.90 12.11 6.22
N LYS A 127 18.20 13.40 6.18
CA LYS A 127 18.42 14.14 7.41
C LYS A 127 17.17 14.77 8.02
N ASN A 128 16.22 15.18 7.21
CA ASN A 128 15.10 16.01 7.64
C ASN A 128 13.75 15.59 7.03
N GLU A 129 13.72 14.53 6.22
CA GLU A 129 12.51 14.09 5.54
C GLU A 129 11.79 13.04 6.39
N LEU A 130 10.50 13.19 6.54
CA LEU A 130 9.62 12.13 7.01
C LEU A 130 9.05 11.41 5.80
N PHE A 131 9.16 10.09 5.80
CA PHE A 131 8.70 9.29 4.68
C PHE A 131 7.49 8.46 5.08
N GLU A 132 6.55 8.38 4.18
CA GLU A 132 5.50 7.38 4.21
C GLU A 132 5.99 6.07 3.60
N ILE A 133 5.61 4.96 4.21
CA ILE A 133 5.73 3.64 3.60
C ILE A 133 4.51 3.45 2.70
N THR A 134 4.76 3.15 1.42
CA THR A 134 3.71 3.05 0.40
C THR A 134 3.44 1.61 -0.02
N ASP A 135 2.25 1.40 -0.57
CA ASP A 135 1.85 0.16 -1.22
C ASP A 135 2.33 0.09 -2.69
N ARG A 136 1.88 -0.94 -3.42
CA ARG A 136 2.28 -1.16 -4.81
C ARG A 136 1.77 -0.08 -5.78
N TRP A 137 0.73 0.64 -5.41
CA TRP A 137 0.15 1.72 -6.20
C TRP A 137 0.69 3.10 -5.82
N GLY A 138 1.64 3.15 -4.88
CA GLY A 138 2.27 4.38 -4.39
C GLY A 138 1.41 5.13 -3.37
N SER A 139 0.36 4.51 -2.86
CA SER A 139 -0.46 5.09 -1.80
C SER A 139 0.20 4.83 -0.44
N PRO A 140 0.29 5.84 0.45
CA PRO A 140 0.72 5.61 1.82
C PRO A 140 -0.18 4.61 2.53
N PHE A 141 0.40 3.72 3.34
CA PHE A 141 -0.40 2.90 4.26
C PHE A 141 -1.01 3.78 5.35
N ALA A 142 -2.22 3.45 5.80
CA ALA A 142 -2.69 3.93 7.09
C ALA A 142 -2.24 2.94 8.19
N TYR A 143 -1.56 3.46 9.21
CA TYR A 143 -1.09 2.68 10.34
C TYR A 143 -1.71 3.19 11.64
N PHE A 144 -2.35 2.29 12.39
CA PHE A 144 -2.98 2.60 13.66
C PHE A 144 -2.42 1.72 14.77
N HIS A 145 -1.91 2.31 15.82
CA HIS A 145 -1.62 1.63 17.07
C HIS A 145 -2.90 1.45 17.88
N TYR A 146 -3.08 0.34 18.58
CA TYR A 146 -4.32 0.04 19.30
C TYR A 146 -4.78 1.15 20.26
N THR A 147 -3.87 1.89 20.87
CA THR A 147 -4.24 3.01 21.75
C THR A 147 -4.78 4.21 20.99
N GLY A 148 -4.62 4.25 19.67
CA GLY A 148 -5.10 5.27 18.74
C GLY A 148 -6.42 4.95 18.05
N TYR A 149 -7.05 3.80 18.34
CA TYR A 149 -8.25 3.34 17.62
C TYR A 149 -9.49 4.25 17.76
N GLY A 150 -9.52 5.15 18.71
CA GLY A 150 -10.56 6.19 18.80
C GLY A 150 -10.33 7.40 17.90
N SER A 151 -9.20 7.46 17.17
CA SER A 151 -8.80 8.61 16.37
C SER A 151 -8.94 8.34 14.89
N LYS A 152 -9.04 9.43 14.12
CA LYS A 152 -8.97 9.42 12.65
C LYS A 152 -7.58 9.87 12.23
N GLN A 153 -7.15 9.41 11.07
CA GLN A 153 -5.92 9.91 10.43
C GLN A 153 -6.25 10.53 9.08
N MET A 154 -5.53 11.57 8.72
CA MET A 154 -5.55 12.15 7.39
C MET A 154 -4.44 11.47 6.58
N VAL A 155 -4.79 10.91 5.43
CA VAL A 155 -3.82 10.32 4.50
C VAL A 155 -3.86 11.08 3.20
N LEU A 156 -2.71 11.57 2.75
CA LEU A 156 -2.54 12.28 1.49
C LEU A 156 -1.97 11.34 0.43
N LEU A 157 -2.71 11.15 -0.65
CA LEU A 157 -2.32 10.36 -1.81
C LEU A 157 -1.65 11.27 -2.86
N ALA A 158 -0.44 10.92 -3.31
CA ALA A 158 0.24 11.67 -4.36
C ALA A 158 -0.48 11.56 -5.72
N ASP A 159 -1.18 10.44 -5.95
CA ASP A 159 -1.90 10.13 -7.20
C ASP A 159 -3.24 9.48 -6.84
N PRO A 160 -4.27 10.27 -6.44
CA PRO A 160 -5.59 9.77 -6.08
C PRO A 160 -6.32 9.16 -7.29
N ALA A 161 -7.40 8.43 -7.04
CA ALA A 161 -8.29 7.97 -8.10
C ALA A 161 -8.93 9.16 -8.83
N GLU A 162 -9.27 8.97 -10.10
CA GLU A 162 -9.89 10.03 -10.92
C GLU A 162 -11.21 10.50 -10.29
N GLY A 163 -11.28 11.79 -9.98
CA GLY A 163 -12.46 12.41 -9.35
C GLY A 163 -12.50 12.34 -7.84
N GLU A 164 -11.51 11.73 -7.20
CA GLU A 164 -11.38 11.67 -5.75
C GLU A 164 -10.46 12.78 -5.21
N GLU A 165 -10.71 13.18 -3.96
CA GLU A 165 -9.84 14.13 -3.27
C GLU A 165 -8.52 13.45 -2.87
N PRO A 166 -7.39 14.17 -2.95
CA PRO A 166 -6.09 13.61 -2.56
C PRO A 166 -6.00 13.32 -1.06
N GLU A 167 -6.70 14.08 -0.23
CA GLU A 167 -6.77 13.88 1.22
C GLU A 167 -7.95 12.99 1.59
N GLN A 168 -7.67 11.87 2.24
CA GLN A 168 -8.70 10.94 2.70
C GLN A 168 -8.62 10.79 4.23
N VAL A 169 -9.81 10.80 4.86
CA VAL A 169 -9.93 10.54 6.29
C VAL A 169 -10.10 9.06 6.53
N VAL A 170 -9.10 8.45 7.14
CA VAL A 170 -9.10 7.01 7.44
C VAL A 170 -9.38 6.77 8.91
N THR A 171 -10.21 5.76 9.19
CA THR A 171 -10.52 5.30 10.54
C THR A 171 -10.04 3.87 10.73
N PRO A 172 -9.65 3.46 11.95
CA PRO A 172 -9.36 2.07 12.22
C PRO A 172 -10.57 1.20 11.90
N TRP A 173 -10.31 0.05 11.32
CA TRP A 173 -11.38 -0.88 10.96
C TRP A 173 -12.03 -1.48 12.21
N GLN A 174 -13.35 -1.45 12.21
CA GLN A 174 -14.19 -1.97 13.28
C GLN A 174 -15.30 -2.83 12.68
N SER A 175 -15.51 -4.03 13.22
CA SER A 175 -16.59 -4.90 12.79
C SER A 175 -17.95 -4.25 13.02
N LYS A 176 -18.74 -4.09 11.98
CA LYS A 176 -20.11 -3.57 12.06
C LYS A 176 -21.05 -4.48 12.89
N LYS A 177 -20.75 -5.79 12.92
CA LYS A 177 -21.55 -6.80 13.64
C LYS A 177 -21.30 -6.78 15.14
N THR A 178 -20.04 -6.65 15.55
CA THR A 178 -19.63 -6.79 16.96
C THR A 178 -19.23 -5.47 17.61
N GLY A 179 -18.92 -4.45 16.82
CA GLY A 179 -18.37 -3.19 17.29
C GLY A 179 -16.92 -3.31 17.80
N THR A 180 -16.25 -4.45 17.55
CA THR A 180 -14.87 -4.67 17.99
C THR A 180 -13.90 -4.26 16.89
N TYR A 181 -12.77 -3.68 17.29
CA TYR A 181 -11.68 -3.41 16.37
C TYR A 181 -10.97 -4.69 15.95
N ALA A 182 -10.51 -4.78 14.72
CA ALA A 182 -9.54 -5.79 14.33
C ALA A 182 -8.23 -5.56 15.09
N ASN A 183 -7.55 -6.63 15.47
CA ASN A 183 -6.31 -6.57 16.25
C ASN A 183 -6.41 -5.65 17.48
N PRO A 184 -7.35 -5.86 18.44
CA PRO A 184 -7.72 -4.90 19.47
C PRO A 184 -6.59 -4.50 20.41
N ASP A 185 -5.57 -5.35 20.57
CA ASP A 185 -4.42 -5.15 21.47
C ASP A 185 -3.10 -5.00 20.72
N SER A 186 -3.14 -4.66 19.42
CA SER A 186 -1.96 -4.62 18.57
C SER A 186 -1.98 -3.39 17.64
N TYR A 187 -2.10 -3.58 16.35
CA TYR A 187 -2.09 -2.51 15.34
C TYR A 187 -2.85 -2.92 14.09
N GLN A 188 -3.19 -1.94 13.29
CA GLN A 188 -3.76 -2.12 11.96
C GLN A 188 -2.87 -1.47 10.91
N ILE A 189 -2.66 -2.16 9.80
CA ILE A 189 -2.06 -1.64 8.57
C ILE A 189 -3.11 -1.78 7.48
N ILE A 190 -3.43 -0.68 6.80
CA ILE A 190 -4.45 -0.62 5.77
C ILE A 190 -3.86 0.05 4.53
N SER A 191 -3.92 -0.61 3.39
CA SER A 191 -3.69 -0.03 2.06
C SER A 191 -5.03 0.25 1.41
N ALA A 192 -5.16 1.36 0.73
CA ALA A 192 -6.34 1.72 -0.04
C ALA A 192 -6.60 0.80 -1.27
N GLY A 193 -5.69 -0.15 -1.52
CA GLY A 193 -5.86 -1.09 -2.61
C GLY A 193 -5.77 -0.47 -4.02
N PRO A 194 -6.20 -1.25 -5.04
CA PRO A 194 -6.11 -0.84 -6.44
C PRO A 194 -6.95 0.38 -6.81
N ASP A 195 -8.06 0.61 -6.12
CA ASP A 195 -8.94 1.75 -6.39
C ASP A 195 -8.46 3.05 -5.72
N LYS A 196 -7.45 2.96 -4.84
CA LYS A 196 -6.88 4.08 -4.10
C LYS A 196 -7.89 4.81 -3.20
N ILE A 197 -8.90 4.11 -2.70
CA ILE A 197 -9.94 4.65 -1.84
C ILE A 197 -10.02 3.81 -0.56
N PHE A 198 -9.70 4.40 0.59
CA PHE A 198 -9.79 3.72 1.87
C PHE A 198 -11.23 3.37 2.26
N GLY A 199 -11.42 2.22 2.88
CA GLY A 199 -12.71 1.74 3.37
C GLY A 199 -13.53 1.00 2.32
N THR A 200 -12.91 0.54 1.24
CA THR A 200 -13.55 -0.24 0.18
C THR A 200 -13.23 -1.74 0.29
N LYS A 201 -13.80 -2.54 -0.62
CA LYS A 201 -13.66 -4.01 -0.60
C LYS A 201 -12.29 -4.51 -1.02
N ASP A 202 -11.53 -3.71 -1.69
CA ASP A 202 -10.21 -4.05 -2.21
C ASP A 202 -9.07 -3.48 -1.36
N ASP A 203 -9.39 -2.89 -0.20
CA ASP A 203 -8.40 -2.59 0.84
C ASP A 203 -7.57 -3.82 1.15
N VAL A 204 -6.26 -3.65 1.26
CA VAL A 204 -5.34 -4.73 1.65
C VAL A 204 -4.86 -4.47 3.08
N THR A 205 -5.10 -5.43 3.97
CA THR A 205 -4.87 -5.24 5.41
C THR A 205 -4.06 -6.36 6.04
N ASN A 206 -3.56 -6.15 7.26
CA ASN A 206 -2.91 -7.17 8.08
C ASN A 206 -3.88 -7.99 8.94
N PHE A 207 -5.17 -7.93 8.63
CA PHE A 207 -6.23 -8.67 9.32
C PHE A 207 -7.31 -9.09 8.32
N ASP A 208 -8.07 -10.13 8.67
CA ASP A 208 -9.26 -10.47 7.90
C ASP A 208 -10.37 -9.48 8.22
N HIS A 209 -10.91 -8.85 7.20
CA HIS A 209 -12.04 -7.94 7.31
C HIS A 209 -13.18 -8.42 6.43
N ASP A 210 -14.31 -8.69 7.05
CA ASP A 210 -15.56 -8.86 6.33
C ASP A 210 -16.02 -7.48 5.86
N VAL A 211 -15.81 -7.16 4.60
CA VAL A 211 -16.42 -5.99 3.96
C VAL A 211 -17.88 -6.31 3.66
N ASP A 212 -18.54 -6.98 4.58
CA ASP A 212 -19.96 -7.25 4.50
C ASP A 212 -20.74 -6.06 5.00
N GLY A 213 -21.00 -5.23 4.05
CA GLY A 213 -22.09 -4.31 4.16
C GLY A 213 -23.19 -4.73 3.21
N ASP A 214 -23.86 -5.87 3.43
CA ASP A 214 -25.24 -6.11 3.00
C ASP A 214 -25.87 -7.18 3.91
#